data_b1480d608184548cae2fc91104e0b416
#
_entry.id   b1480d608184548cae2fc91104e0b416
#
_cell.length_a   1.000
_cell.length_b   1.000
_cell.length_c   1.000
_cell.angle_alpha   90.00
_cell.angle_beta   90.00
_cell.angle_gamma   90.00
#
_symmetry.space_group_name_H-M   'P 1'
#
loop_
_entity.id
_entity.type
_entity.pdbx_description
1 polymer ?
#
loop_
_entity_poly.entity_id
_entity_poly.type
_entity_poly.pdbx_seq_one_letter_code
_entity_poly.pdbx_strand_id
1 'polypeptide(L)' 'MNDKKLLYESLLNQHRLISNQISEIKARNFELTEEDRNEITKLETRLIEIMNQMKNLF' A
#
# COMPACT_ATOMS: atom_id res chain seq x y z
N MET A 1 25.39 -4.22 11.22
CA MET A 1 24.46 -4.50 10.14
C MET A 1 23.06 -4.10 10.55
N ASN A 2 22.32 -3.47 9.67
CA ASN A 2 21.06 -2.84 10.06
C ASN A 2 19.86 -3.52 9.41
N ASP A 3 19.43 -4.63 10.00
CA ASP A 3 18.30 -5.40 9.50
C ASP A 3 16.99 -4.60 9.52
N LYS A 4 16.87 -3.68 10.47
CA LYS A 4 15.72 -2.79 10.55
C LYS A 4 15.64 -1.87 9.33
N LYS A 5 16.79 -1.38 8.88
CA LYS A 5 16.85 -0.51 7.71
C LYS A 5 16.41 -1.25 6.46
N LEU A 6 16.89 -2.49 6.27
CA LEU A 6 16.49 -3.32 5.13
C LEU A 6 15.01 -3.63 5.15
N LEU A 7 14.48 -3.96 6.32
CA LEU A 7 13.06 -4.22 6.48
C LEU A 7 12.23 -2.97 6.19
N TYR A 8 12.66 -1.83 6.70
CA TYR A 8 12.00 -0.55 6.45
C TYR A 8 11.96 -0.24 4.96
N GLU A 9 13.08 -0.41 4.26
CA GLU A 9 13.14 -0.17 2.82
C GLU A 9 12.20 -1.09 2.05
N SER A 10 12.12 -2.36 2.44
CA SER A 10 11.21 -3.32 1.85
C SER A 10 9.76 -2.89 2.03
N LEU A 11 9.40 -2.48 3.24
CA LEU A 11 8.06 -2.00 3.55
C LEU A 11 7.72 -0.72 2.76
N LEU A 12 8.69 0.17 2.65
CA LEU A 12 8.52 1.41 1.88
C LEU A 12 8.25 1.11 0.40
N ASN A 13 8.97 0.14 -0.17
CA ASN A 13 8.73 -0.28 -1.55
C ASN A 13 7.36 -0.89 -1.73
N GLN A 14 6.92 -1.72 -0.78
CA GLN A 14 5.57 -2.29 -0.82
C GLN A 14 4.51 -1.20 -0.75
N HIS A 15 4.70 -0.22 0.13
CA HIS A 15 3.80 0.92 0.25
C HIS A 15 3.67 1.65 -1.08
N ARG A 16 4.80 1.90 -1.74
CA ARG A 16 4.83 2.61 -3.02
C ARG A 16 4.08 1.84 -4.11
N LEU A 17 4.32 0.53 -4.20
CA LEU A 17 3.67 -0.32 -5.20
C LEU A 17 2.15 -0.35 -5.00
N ILE A 18 1.71 -0.49 -3.77
CA ILE A 18 0.28 -0.53 -3.46
C ILE A 18 -0.37 0.83 -3.74
N SER A 19 0.29 1.92 -3.35
CA SER A 19 -0.20 3.27 -3.65
C SER A 19 -0.36 3.49 -5.15
N ASN A 20 0.60 3.00 -5.94
CA ASN A 20 0.52 3.09 -7.40
C ASN A 20 -0.66 2.27 -7.95
N GLN A 21 -0.90 1.08 -7.41
CA GLN A 21 -2.03 0.25 -7.82
C GLN A 21 -3.35 0.96 -7.56
N ILE A 22 -3.50 1.57 -6.40
CA ILE A 22 -4.71 2.35 -6.08
C ILE A 22 -4.89 3.50 -7.08
N SER A 23 -3.82 4.23 -7.35
CA SER A 23 -3.86 5.33 -8.30
C SER A 23 -4.23 4.87 -9.70
N GLU A 24 -3.72 3.72 -10.13
CA GLU A 24 -4.05 3.14 -11.44
C GLU A 24 -5.52 2.78 -11.55
N ILE A 25 -6.08 2.18 -10.51
CA ILE A 25 -7.51 1.83 -10.51
C ILE A 25 -8.35 3.08 -10.65
N LYS A 26 -8.02 4.12 -9.87
CA LYS A 26 -8.76 5.39 -9.89
C LYS A 26 -8.62 6.10 -11.24
N ALA A 27 -7.46 6.00 -11.88
CA ALA A 27 -7.19 6.67 -13.14
C ALA A 27 -7.84 5.98 -14.34
N ARG A 28 -7.97 4.64 -14.29
CA ARG A 28 -8.57 3.88 -15.41
C ARG A 28 -10.06 4.08 -15.54
N ASN A 29 -10.74 4.30 -14.43
CA ASN A 29 -12.20 4.25 -14.40
C ASN A 29 -12.79 5.59 -14.06
N PHE A 30 -13.60 6.10 -14.97
CA PHE A 30 -14.36 7.32 -14.76
C PHE A 30 -15.35 7.13 -13.61
N GLU A 31 -16.02 5.98 -13.60
CA GLU A 31 -16.86 5.57 -12.48
C GLU A 31 -16.32 4.26 -11.92
N LEU A 32 -16.07 4.24 -10.62
CA LEU A 32 -15.58 3.04 -9.96
C LEU A 32 -16.72 2.04 -9.77
N THR A 33 -16.48 0.81 -10.20
CA THR A 33 -17.43 -0.29 -9.97
C THR A 33 -17.33 -0.71 -8.50
N GLU A 34 -18.29 -1.54 -8.06
CA GLU A 34 -18.23 -2.13 -6.72
C GLU A 34 -16.98 -2.98 -6.54
N GLU A 35 -16.58 -3.74 -7.57
CA GLU A 35 -15.35 -4.50 -7.55
C GLU A 35 -14.13 -3.61 -7.36
N ASP A 36 -14.08 -2.49 -8.09
CA ASP A 36 -12.97 -1.52 -7.97
C ASP A 36 -12.88 -0.97 -6.55
N ARG A 37 -14.00 -0.61 -5.95
CA ARG A 37 -14.05 -0.09 -4.59
C ARG A 37 -13.58 -1.13 -3.59
N ASN A 38 -14.00 -2.37 -3.76
CA ASN A 38 -13.58 -3.47 -2.89
C ASN A 38 -12.08 -3.70 -2.98
N GLU A 39 -11.53 -3.64 -4.20
CA GLU A 39 -10.10 -3.80 -4.39
C GLU A 39 -9.32 -2.66 -3.76
N ILE A 40 -9.78 -1.42 -3.95
CA ILE A 40 -9.16 -0.26 -3.33
C ILE A 40 -9.18 -0.40 -1.79
N THR A 41 -10.30 -0.82 -1.23
CA THR A 41 -10.42 -1.02 0.22
C THR A 41 -9.41 -2.05 0.72
N LYS A 42 -9.24 -3.16 0.01
CA LYS A 42 -8.23 -4.16 0.38
C LYS A 42 -6.82 -3.60 0.32
N LEU A 43 -6.51 -2.84 -0.72
CA LEU A 43 -5.20 -2.22 -0.87
C LEU A 43 -4.95 -1.18 0.21
N GLU A 44 -5.96 -0.37 0.55
CA GLU A 44 -5.84 0.61 1.62
C GLU A 44 -5.63 -0.05 2.97
N THR A 45 -6.31 -1.16 3.23
CA THR A 45 -6.12 -1.95 4.45
C THR A 45 -4.67 -2.45 4.52
N ARG A 46 -4.13 -2.92 3.41
CA ARG A 46 -2.75 -3.37 3.34
C ARG A 46 -1.78 -2.21 3.60
N LEU A 47 -2.07 -1.02 3.08
CA LEU A 47 -1.25 0.16 3.35
C LEU A 47 -1.19 0.48 4.84
N ILE A 48 -2.33 0.41 5.52
CA ILE A 48 -2.39 0.66 6.96
C ILE A 48 -1.53 -0.34 7.72
N GLU A 49 -1.61 -1.61 7.37
CA GLU A 49 -0.78 -2.66 7.98
C GLU A 49 0.70 -2.38 7.79
N ILE A 50 1.09 -2.00 6.57
CA ILE A 50 2.49 -1.69 6.26
C ILE A 50 2.95 -0.48 7.05
N MET A 51 2.15 0.56 7.13
CA MET A 51 2.47 1.75 7.91
C MET A 51 2.65 1.42 9.39
N ASN A 52 1.79 0.57 9.93
CA ASN A 52 1.91 0.13 11.32
C ASN A 52 3.21 -0.65 11.55
N GLN A 53 3.57 -1.53 10.62
CA GLN A 53 4.82 -2.28 10.70
C GLN A 53 6.04 -1.34 10.65
N MET A 54 6.00 -0.34 9.76
CA MET A 54 7.08 0.65 9.69
C MET A 54 7.20 1.45 10.98
N LYS A 55 6.08 1.85 11.54
CA LYS A 55 6.03 2.60 12.79
C LYS A 55 6.62 1.78 13.95
N ASN A 56 6.38 0.48 13.97
CA ASN A 56 6.83 -0.38 15.05
C ASN A 56 8.31 -0.73 14.96
N LEU A 57 8.99 -0.42 13.87
CA LEU A 57 10.43 -0.64 13.73
C LEU A 57 11.27 0.37 14.50
N PHE A 58 10.71 1.52 14.76
CA PHE A 58 11.38 2.62 15.47
C PHE A 58 10.54 3.05 16.67
#